data_6b18934027d4a011a17ec43a3e81f9ac
#
_entry.id   6b18934027d4a011a17ec43a3e81f9ac
#
_cell.length_a   1.000
_cell.length_b   1.000
_cell.length_c   1.000
_cell.angle_alpha   90.00
_cell.angle_beta   90.00
_cell.angle_gamma   90.00
#
_symmetry.space_group_name_H-M   'P 1'
#
loop_
_entity.id
_entity.type
_entity.pdbx_description
1 polymer ?
#
loop_
_entity_poly.entity_id
_entity_poly.type
_entity_poly.pdbx_seq_one_letter_code
_entity_poly.pdbx_strand_id
1 'polypeptide(L)'
;MPVRPPLHIGIVACSAEGAALCYRTICAEGAQRLGPHAHPEVSLHSLSLADYVACLERNDLAGVGALMLTSADRLARAGADFLICPDNTIHQALGHVLPQSPLPWLHIAEEVAAQAAARGLRRIGILGTRWLVDSPVYPDKLQARGLDYVRPAPADRDLLARVIMDELVYGVFKPESVALLQGVVARLHDAGCDAVVLGCTELPLVLNDANCVLPTLDSTRILARAALDRALA
;
A
#
# COMPACT_ATOMS: atom_id res chain seq x y z
N MET A 1 -6.91 -34.74 -7.72
CA MET A 1 -5.53 -34.23 -7.83
C MET A 1 -5.10 -33.80 -6.46
N PRO A 2 -3.85 -34.03 -6.01
CA PRO A 2 -3.40 -33.47 -4.74
C PRO A 2 -3.49 -31.94 -4.83
N VAL A 3 -4.18 -31.33 -3.89
CA VAL A 3 -4.27 -29.87 -3.79
C VAL A 3 -2.85 -29.37 -3.50
N ARG A 4 -2.32 -28.51 -4.36
CA ARG A 4 -1.01 -27.88 -4.14
C ARG A 4 -1.10 -27.04 -2.86
N PRO A 5 -0.13 -27.13 -1.94
CA PRO A 5 -0.13 -26.26 -0.78
C PRO A 5 -0.07 -24.79 -1.22
N PRO A 6 -0.73 -23.86 -0.48
CA PRO A 6 -0.63 -22.45 -0.75
C PRO A 6 0.83 -21.99 -0.77
N LEU A 7 1.15 -20.99 -1.62
CA LEU A 7 2.46 -20.37 -1.63
C LEU A 7 2.72 -19.59 -0.34
N HIS A 8 3.98 -19.58 0.10
CA HIS A 8 4.44 -18.83 1.26
C HIS A 8 4.63 -17.36 0.92
N ILE A 9 3.95 -16.46 1.63
CA ILE A 9 3.96 -15.02 1.42
C ILE A 9 5.04 -14.36 2.27
N GLY A 10 5.96 -13.61 1.65
CA GLY A 10 6.93 -12.78 2.36
C GLY A 10 6.49 -11.32 2.42
N ILE A 11 6.35 -10.75 3.62
CA ILE A 11 6.03 -9.33 3.83
C ILE A 11 7.31 -8.55 4.16
N VAL A 12 7.74 -7.71 3.22
CA VAL A 12 8.77 -6.69 3.45
C VAL A 12 8.10 -5.50 4.12
N ALA A 13 8.26 -5.41 5.44
CA ALA A 13 7.62 -4.38 6.24
C ALA A 13 8.46 -3.09 6.28
N CYS A 14 7.77 -1.95 6.25
CA CYS A 14 8.34 -0.62 6.45
C CYS A 14 7.67 0.02 7.69
N SER A 15 6.39 0.42 7.59
CA SER A 15 5.62 0.86 8.75
C SER A 15 5.01 -0.32 9.50
N ALA A 16 4.89 -0.19 10.83
CA ALA A 16 4.29 -1.23 11.67
C ALA A 16 2.82 -1.46 11.34
N GLU A 17 2.04 -0.37 11.20
CA GLU A 17 0.59 -0.44 10.96
C GLU A 17 0.27 -1.09 9.62
N GLY A 18 0.97 -0.70 8.54
CA GLY A 18 0.77 -1.30 7.23
C GLY A 18 1.06 -2.79 7.20
N ALA A 19 2.18 -3.19 7.81
CA ALA A 19 2.58 -4.59 7.88
C ALA A 19 1.60 -5.41 8.71
N ALA A 20 1.18 -4.91 9.87
CA ALA A 20 0.22 -5.57 10.74
C ALA A 20 -1.17 -5.70 10.09
N LEU A 21 -1.67 -4.62 9.45
CA LEU A 21 -2.94 -4.63 8.74
C LEU A 21 -2.94 -5.64 7.59
N CYS A 22 -1.87 -5.66 6.80
CA CYS A 22 -1.70 -6.59 5.69
C CYS A 22 -1.70 -8.04 6.19
N TYR A 23 -0.86 -8.37 7.19
CA TYR A 23 -0.80 -9.69 7.80
C TYR A 23 -2.17 -10.14 8.33
N ARG A 24 -2.83 -9.29 9.13
CA ARG A 24 -4.14 -9.60 9.70
C ARG A 24 -5.20 -9.83 8.63
N THR A 25 -5.16 -9.04 7.54
CA THR A 25 -6.08 -9.21 6.41
C THR A 25 -5.87 -10.55 5.72
N ILE A 26 -4.61 -10.93 5.45
CA ILE A 26 -4.27 -12.23 4.86
C ILE A 26 -4.80 -13.37 5.73
N CYS A 27 -4.56 -13.34 7.05
CA CYS A 27 -5.01 -14.40 7.95
C CYS A 27 -6.53 -14.46 8.07
N ALA A 28 -7.20 -13.32 8.25
CA ALA A 28 -8.65 -13.27 8.43
C ALA A 28 -9.42 -13.67 7.16
N GLU A 29 -9.00 -13.16 6.00
CA GLU A 29 -9.66 -13.48 4.72
C GLU A 29 -9.20 -14.87 4.18
N GLY A 30 -8.00 -15.32 4.54
CA GLY A 30 -7.52 -16.68 4.27
C GLY A 30 -8.44 -17.74 4.88
N ALA A 31 -8.89 -17.52 6.12
CA ALA A 31 -9.82 -18.42 6.80
C ALA A 31 -11.18 -18.54 6.09
N GLN A 32 -11.62 -17.50 5.39
CA GLN A 32 -12.86 -17.54 4.61
C GLN A 32 -12.71 -18.40 3.34
N ARG A 33 -11.50 -18.56 2.82
CA ARG A 33 -11.21 -19.27 1.57
C ARG A 33 -10.72 -20.71 1.78
N LEU A 34 -9.98 -20.95 2.85
CA LEU A 34 -9.33 -22.23 3.16
C LEU A 34 -10.04 -23.02 4.26
N GLY A 35 -10.98 -22.40 4.96
CA GLY A 35 -11.69 -22.97 6.10
C GLY A 35 -11.22 -22.40 7.45
N PRO A 36 -11.92 -22.74 8.54
CA PRO A 36 -11.68 -22.18 9.86
C PRO A 36 -10.21 -22.24 10.29
N HIS A 37 -9.66 -21.10 10.69
CA HIS A 37 -8.29 -20.91 11.18
C HIS A 37 -7.18 -21.13 10.13
N ALA A 38 -7.50 -21.46 8.89
CA ALA A 38 -6.52 -21.71 7.84
C ALA A 38 -6.13 -20.42 7.08
N HIS A 39 -4.85 -20.29 6.79
CA HIS A 39 -4.29 -19.23 5.93
C HIS A 39 -2.97 -19.73 5.30
N PRO A 40 -2.49 -19.11 4.21
CA PRO A 40 -1.15 -19.38 3.69
C PRO A 40 -0.08 -19.13 4.74
N GLU A 41 1.07 -19.78 4.61
CA GLU A 41 2.24 -19.43 5.41
C GLU A 41 2.65 -18.00 5.14
N VAL A 42 2.99 -17.22 6.19
CA VAL A 42 3.38 -15.81 6.08
C VAL A 42 4.60 -15.55 6.95
N SER A 43 5.67 -15.07 6.33
CA SER A 43 6.82 -14.50 7.03
C SER A 43 6.84 -12.98 6.87
N LEU A 44 7.17 -12.27 7.95
CA LEU A 44 7.30 -10.82 7.96
C LEU A 44 8.69 -10.45 8.45
N HIS A 45 9.37 -9.56 7.72
CA HIS A 45 10.63 -8.98 8.16
C HIS A 45 10.55 -7.46 8.14
N SER A 46 10.90 -6.84 9.27
CA SER A 46 10.90 -5.39 9.46
C SER A 46 12.30 -4.90 9.85
N LEU A 47 12.75 -3.85 9.18
CA LEU A 47 13.82 -2.97 9.63
C LEU A 47 13.21 -1.74 10.30
N SER A 48 14.04 -0.89 10.89
CA SER A 48 13.56 0.34 11.52
C SER A 48 12.97 1.29 10.47
N LEU A 49 11.78 1.83 10.72
CA LEU A 49 11.18 2.88 9.89
C LEU A 49 12.10 4.10 9.79
N ALA A 50 12.86 4.42 10.85
CA ALA A 50 13.79 5.53 10.87
C ALA A 50 14.86 5.43 9.76
N ASP A 51 15.32 4.21 9.43
CA ASP A 51 16.32 4.00 8.37
C ASP A 51 15.73 4.34 6.99
N TYR A 52 14.48 3.95 6.74
CA TYR A 52 13.75 4.31 5.52
C TYR A 52 13.52 5.82 5.42
N VAL A 53 13.03 6.45 6.51
CA VAL A 53 12.80 7.90 6.57
C VAL A 53 14.10 8.66 6.30
N ALA A 54 15.21 8.28 6.92
CA ALA A 54 16.50 8.91 6.70
C ALA A 54 16.98 8.83 5.23
N CYS A 55 16.67 7.73 4.53
CA CYS A 55 16.94 7.62 3.09
C CYS A 55 16.01 8.52 2.27
N LEU A 56 14.70 8.51 2.57
CA LEU A 56 13.70 9.34 1.86
C LEU A 56 13.98 10.84 1.99
N GLU A 57 14.37 11.32 3.18
CA GLU A 57 14.72 12.71 3.43
C GLU A 57 15.92 13.19 2.60
N ARG A 58 16.86 12.28 2.32
CA ARG A 58 18.01 12.53 1.44
C ARG A 58 17.75 12.24 -0.04
N ASN A 59 16.52 11.85 -0.38
CA ASN A 59 16.16 11.37 -1.73
C ASN A 59 17.07 10.20 -2.20
N ASP A 60 17.48 9.35 -1.27
CA ASP A 60 18.35 8.18 -1.51
C ASP A 60 17.50 6.93 -1.79
N LEU A 61 16.94 6.85 -3.00
CA LEU A 61 16.15 5.68 -3.40
C LEU A 61 16.98 4.39 -3.52
N ALA A 62 18.27 4.50 -3.80
CA ALA A 62 19.17 3.34 -3.80
C ALA A 62 19.33 2.78 -2.37
N GLY A 63 19.47 3.65 -1.37
CA GLY A 63 19.50 3.27 0.04
C GLY A 63 18.20 2.60 0.49
N VAL A 64 17.04 3.16 0.10
CA VAL A 64 15.72 2.51 0.32
C VAL A 64 15.71 1.11 -0.30
N GLY A 65 16.16 0.98 -1.55
CA GLY A 65 16.24 -0.30 -2.25
C GLY A 65 17.12 -1.32 -1.53
N ALA A 66 18.27 -0.90 -0.98
CA ALA A 66 19.18 -1.77 -0.22
C ALA A 66 18.53 -2.31 1.07
N LEU A 67 17.75 -1.47 1.77
CA LEU A 67 16.95 -1.91 2.93
C LEU A 67 15.90 -2.94 2.53
N MET A 68 15.17 -2.69 1.44
CA MET A 68 14.18 -3.64 0.90
C MET A 68 14.82 -4.97 0.51
N LEU A 69 15.96 -4.95 -0.18
CA LEU A 69 16.73 -6.15 -0.56
C LEU A 69 17.20 -6.94 0.66
N THR A 70 17.66 -6.26 1.71
CA THR A 70 18.03 -6.92 2.98
C THR A 70 16.86 -7.72 3.55
N SER A 71 15.65 -7.18 3.51
CA SER A 71 14.43 -7.88 3.94
C SER A 71 14.07 -9.02 2.97
N ALA A 72 14.17 -8.78 1.67
CA ALA A 72 13.90 -9.78 0.63
C ALA A 72 14.78 -11.03 0.78
N ASP A 73 16.09 -10.84 1.01
CA ASP A 73 17.05 -11.94 1.22
C ASP A 73 16.72 -12.77 2.47
N ARG A 74 16.29 -12.11 3.54
CA ARG A 74 15.89 -12.81 4.78
C ARG A 74 14.62 -13.62 4.59
N LEU A 75 13.65 -13.07 3.88
CA LEU A 75 12.38 -13.74 3.59
C LEU A 75 12.57 -14.91 2.61
N ALA A 76 13.45 -14.77 1.61
CA ALA A 76 13.83 -15.87 0.72
C ALA A 76 14.45 -17.03 1.50
N ARG A 77 15.36 -16.74 2.44
CA ARG A 77 15.95 -17.75 3.33
C ARG A 77 14.95 -18.36 4.32
N ALA A 78 13.89 -17.62 4.66
CA ALA A 78 12.76 -18.17 5.43
C ALA A 78 11.80 -19.04 4.62
N GLY A 79 12.04 -19.17 3.29
CA GLY A 79 11.23 -20.03 2.42
C GLY A 79 10.05 -19.33 1.74
N ALA A 80 9.99 -18.00 1.73
CA ALA A 80 8.95 -17.28 0.99
C ALA A 80 9.05 -17.57 -0.52
N ASP A 81 7.90 -17.70 -1.19
CA ASP A 81 7.80 -17.94 -2.64
C ASP A 81 7.73 -16.62 -3.43
N PHE A 82 7.17 -15.58 -2.84
CA PHE A 82 7.07 -14.23 -3.41
C PHE A 82 6.97 -13.17 -2.31
N LEU A 83 7.15 -11.92 -2.71
CA LEU A 83 7.21 -10.78 -1.80
C LEU A 83 6.12 -9.76 -2.07
N ILE A 84 5.66 -9.14 -0.99
CA ILE A 84 4.81 -7.96 -1.00
C ILE A 84 5.37 -6.91 -0.04
N CYS A 85 5.10 -5.64 -0.33
CA CYS A 85 5.40 -4.55 0.58
C CYS A 85 4.16 -3.68 0.77
N PRO A 86 3.52 -3.70 1.95
CA PRO A 86 2.34 -2.89 2.23
C PRO A 86 2.70 -1.45 2.62
N ASP A 87 3.67 -0.86 1.96
CA ASP A 87 4.04 0.55 2.07
C ASP A 87 4.17 1.14 0.68
N ASN A 88 3.36 2.17 0.41
CA ASN A 88 3.28 2.76 -0.93
C ASN A 88 4.53 3.59 -1.27
N THR A 89 5.05 4.33 -0.29
CA THR A 89 6.11 5.33 -0.52
C THR A 89 7.39 4.70 -1.02
N ILE A 90 7.82 3.58 -0.40
CA ILE A 90 9.08 2.93 -0.76
C ILE A 90 9.03 2.14 -2.07
N HIS A 91 7.85 1.98 -2.69
CA HIS A 91 7.75 1.44 -4.04
C HIS A 91 8.47 2.29 -5.10
N GLN A 92 8.80 3.56 -4.80
CA GLN A 92 9.68 4.39 -5.63
C GLN A 92 11.06 3.73 -5.87
N ALA A 93 11.51 2.91 -4.92
CA ALA A 93 12.81 2.24 -5.00
C ALA A 93 12.77 0.88 -5.73
N LEU A 94 11.60 0.38 -6.18
CA LEU A 94 11.51 -0.94 -6.81
C LEU A 94 12.37 -1.09 -8.08
N GLY A 95 12.66 -0.01 -8.79
CA GLY A 95 13.62 -0.02 -9.90
C GLY A 95 15.03 -0.45 -9.49
N HIS A 96 15.43 -0.18 -8.24
CA HIS A 96 16.70 -0.63 -7.67
C HIS A 96 16.62 -2.05 -7.07
N VAL A 97 15.41 -2.51 -6.74
CA VAL A 97 15.17 -3.79 -6.06
C VAL A 97 14.98 -4.94 -7.04
N LEU A 98 14.09 -4.78 -8.02
CA LEU A 98 13.65 -5.88 -8.89
C LEU A 98 14.79 -6.59 -9.64
N PRO A 99 15.84 -5.89 -10.16
CA PRO A 99 16.92 -6.56 -10.86
C PRO A 99 17.81 -7.47 -9.98
N GLN A 100 17.74 -7.29 -8.66
CA GLN A 100 18.59 -7.96 -7.68
C GLN A 100 17.79 -8.84 -6.71
N SER A 101 16.47 -8.77 -6.75
CA SER A 101 15.61 -9.50 -5.81
C SER A 101 15.67 -11.01 -6.05
N PRO A 102 15.83 -11.82 -4.99
CA PRO A 102 15.81 -13.28 -5.10
C PRO A 102 14.43 -13.84 -5.41
N LEU A 103 13.37 -13.07 -5.20
CA LEU A 103 11.98 -13.51 -5.34
C LEU A 103 11.16 -12.50 -6.15
N PRO A 104 10.08 -12.95 -6.80
CA PRO A 104 9.14 -12.07 -7.50
C PRO A 104 8.30 -11.25 -6.51
N TRP A 105 7.83 -10.07 -6.94
CA TRP A 105 7.05 -9.13 -6.16
C TRP A 105 5.66 -8.91 -6.76
N LEU A 106 4.68 -8.59 -5.89
CA LEU A 106 3.49 -7.87 -6.28
C LEU A 106 3.69 -6.38 -5.99
N HIS A 107 3.29 -5.54 -6.94
CA HIS A 107 3.45 -4.09 -6.83
C HIS A 107 2.14 -3.46 -6.33
N ILE A 108 2.16 -2.82 -5.15
CA ILE A 108 0.94 -2.29 -4.50
C ILE A 108 0.08 -1.41 -5.41
N ALA A 109 0.69 -0.46 -6.13
CA ALA A 109 -0.05 0.43 -7.02
C ALA A 109 -0.56 -0.27 -8.28
N GLU A 110 0.08 -1.36 -8.72
CA GLU A 110 -0.40 -2.18 -9.84
C GLU A 110 -1.67 -2.94 -9.46
N GLU A 111 -1.72 -3.50 -8.26
CA GLU A 111 -2.90 -4.20 -7.74
C GLU A 111 -4.07 -3.23 -7.55
N VAL A 112 -3.79 -2.02 -7.03
CA VAL A 112 -4.81 -0.97 -6.92
C VAL A 112 -5.33 -0.55 -8.29
N ALA A 113 -4.44 -0.32 -9.27
CA ALA A 113 -4.84 0.04 -10.64
C ALA A 113 -5.64 -1.08 -11.31
N ALA A 114 -5.27 -2.35 -11.09
CA ALA A 114 -6.01 -3.51 -11.58
C ALA A 114 -7.42 -3.56 -11.00
N GLN A 115 -7.56 -3.39 -9.69
CA GLN A 115 -8.87 -3.36 -9.05
C GLN A 115 -9.71 -2.16 -9.48
N ALA A 116 -9.11 -0.97 -9.63
CA ALA A 116 -9.82 0.21 -10.11
C ALA A 116 -10.39 -0.02 -11.53
N ALA A 117 -9.58 -0.56 -12.44
CA ALA A 117 -10.02 -0.90 -13.80
C ALA A 117 -11.12 -1.97 -13.79
N ALA A 118 -11.00 -3.03 -12.99
CA ALA A 118 -12.01 -4.08 -12.86
C ALA A 118 -13.36 -3.55 -12.32
N ARG A 119 -13.33 -2.48 -11.50
CA ARG A 119 -14.53 -1.78 -11.01
C ARG A 119 -15.10 -0.77 -12.01
N GLY A 120 -14.49 -0.58 -13.17
CA GLY A 120 -14.91 0.39 -14.19
C GLY A 120 -14.64 1.84 -13.81
N LEU A 121 -13.77 2.09 -12.81
CA LEU A 121 -13.35 3.44 -12.42
C LEU A 121 -12.48 4.06 -13.52
N ARG A 122 -12.41 5.39 -13.60
CA ARG A 122 -11.73 6.10 -14.68
C ARG A 122 -10.74 7.14 -14.20
N ARG A 123 -11.01 7.82 -13.09
CA ARG A 123 -10.22 8.94 -12.60
C ARG A 123 -10.01 8.87 -11.09
N ILE A 124 -8.80 8.62 -10.68
CA ILE A 124 -8.44 8.26 -9.32
C ILE A 124 -7.74 9.42 -8.60
N GLY A 125 -8.27 9.83 -7.45
CA GLY A 125 -7.60 10.76 -6.55
C GLY A 125 -6.51 10.04 -5.75
N ILE A 126 -5.32 10.65 -5.62
CA ILE A 126 -4.19 10.04 -4.89
C ILE A 126 -4.03 10.71 -3.53
N LEU A 127 -4.30 9.97 -2.44
CA LEU A 127 -4.04 10.41 -1.07
C LEU A 127 -2.83 9.65 -0.50
N GLY A 128 -1.99 10.33 0.27
CA GLY A 128 -0.82 9.71 0.89
C GLY A 128 0.18 10.72 1.41
N THR A 129 1.37 10.24 1.77
CA THR A 129 2.49 11.10 2.15
C THR A 129 2.91 12.01 0.99
N ARG A 130 3.62 13.11 1.29
CA ARG A 130 4.18 14.00 0.26
C ARG A 130 5.06 13.21 -0.71
N TRP A 131 5.95 12.35 -0.20
CA TRP A 131 6.84 11.52 -1.03
C TRP A 131 6.07 10.64 -2.02
N LEU A 132 4.93 10.08 -1.60
CA LEU A 132 4.11 9.27 -2.50
C LEU A 132 3.38 10.11 -3.54
N VAL A 133 2.67 11.16 -3.08
CA VAL A 133 1.79 11.97 -3.94
C VAL A 133 2.58 12.65 -5.06
N ASP A 134 3.82 13.04 -4.79
CA ASP A 134 4.69 13.68 -5.79
C ASP A 134 5.43 12.66 -6.69
N SER A 135 5.41 11.38 -6.34
CA SER A 135 6.11 10.30 -7.05
C SER A 135 5.36 9.80 -8.30
N PRO A 136 6.02 9.02 -9.18
CA PRO A 136 5.40 8.33 -10.29
C PRO A 136 4.71 7.00 -9.91
N VAL A 137 4.79 6.52 -8.67
CA VAL A 137 4.33 5.19 -8.24
C VAL A 137 2.91 4.87 -8.70
N TYR A 138 1.95 5.76 -8.41
CA TYR A 138 0.58 5.59 -8.87
C TYR A 138 0.34 6.06 -10.30
N PRO A 139 0.82 7.24 -10.73
CA PRO A 139 0.65 7.71 -12.09
C PRO A 139 1.00 6.69 -13.15
N ASP A 140 2.18 6.09 -13.06
CA ASP A 140 2.65 5.12 -14.05
C ASP A 140 1.74 3.89 -14.13
N LYS A 141 1.28 3.36 -13.00
CA LYS A 141 0.45 2.15 -12.95
C LYS A 141 -1.00 2.41 -13.35
N LEU A 142 -1.55 3.58 -13.00
CA LEU A 142 -2.89 3.99 -13.41
C LEU A 142 -2.94 4.24 -14.93
N GLN A 143 -1.98 5.00 -15.48
CA GLN A 143 -1.89 5.29 -16.90
C GLN A 143 -1.67 4.04 -17.76
N ALA A 144 -0.86 3.09 -17.28
CA ALA A 144 -0.66 1.80 -17.95
C ALA A 144 -1.96 0.99 -18.09
N ARG A 145 -3.00 1.32 -17.31
CA ARG A 145 -4.34 0.72 -17.36
C ARG A 145 -5.40 1.64 -18.00
N GLY A 146 -4.98 2.77 -18.60
CA GLY A 146 -5.89 3.75 -19.21
C GLY A 146 -6.71 4.54 -18.19
N LEU A 147 -6.27 4.60 -16.93
CA LEU A 147 -6.92 5.36 -15.88
C LEU A 147 -6.27 6.73 -15.73
N ASP A 148 -7.10 7.76 -15.54
CA ASP A 148 -6.67 9.11 -15.21
C ASP A 148 -6.41 9.23 -13.70
N TYR A 149 -5.66 10.25 -13.30
CA TYR A 149 -5.41 10.52 -11.89
C TYR A 149 -5.44 12.01 -11.57
N VAL A 150 -5.73 12.33 -10.32
CA VAL A 150 -5.66 13.69 -9.77
C VAL A 150 -4.82 13.67 -8.49
N ARG A 151 -3.83 14.54 -8.43
CA ARG A 151 -3.14 14.85 -7.18
C ARG A 151 -3.89 15.96 -6.45
N PRO A 152 -4.01 15.93 -5.11
CA PRO A 152 -4.56 17.03 -4.35
C PRO A 152 -3.83 18.35 -4.64
N ALA A 153 -4.52 19.47 -4.47
CA ALA A 153 -3.92 20.79 -4.57
C ALA A 153 -2.75 20.94 -3.56
N PRO A 154 -1.77 21.84 -3.80
CA PRO A 154 -0.61 21.98 -2.91
C PRO A 154 -0.97 22.16 -1.44
N ALA A 155 -1.96 23.01 -1.11
CA ALA A 155 -2.42 23.20 0.27
C ALA A 155 -3.00 21.93 0.90
N ASP A 156 -3.68 21.08 0.11
CA ASP A 156 -4.21 19.80 0.56
C ASP A 156 -3.10 18.77 0.77
N ARG A 157 -2.04 18.79 -0.05
CA ARG A 157 -0.86 17.92 0.16
C ARG A 157 -0.14 18.27 1.47
N ASP A 158 0.00 19.56 1.78
CA ASP A 158 0.61 20.01 3.02
C ASP A 158 -0.26 19.63 4.23
N LEU A 159 -1.58 19.72 4.10
CA LEU A 159 -2.53 19.25 5.10
C LEU A 159 -2.43 17.75 5.33
N LEU A 160 -2.46 16.95 4.26
CA LEU A 160 -2.30 15.49 4.31
C LEU A 160 -0.99 15.11 4.99
N ALA A 161 0.13 15.70 4.55
CA ALA A 161 1.45 15.41 5.10
C ALA A 161 1.50 15.68 6.60
N ARG A 162 0.99 16.83 7.06
CA ARG A 162 0.94 17.19 8.48
C ARG A 162 0.08 16.22 9.28
N VAL A 163 -1.16 15.96 8.84
CA VAL A 163 -2.06 15.06 9.58
C VAL A 163 -1.49 13.65 9.65
N ILE A 164 -0.94 13.12 8.56
CA ILE A 164 -0.34 11.79 8.53
C ILE A 164 0.86 11.73 9.47
N MET A 165 1.83 12.64 9.34
CA MET A 165 3.12 12.55 10.01
C MET A 165 3.09 13.02 11.46
N ASP A 166 2.24 13.98 11.81
CA ASP A 166 2.20 14.57 13.16
C ASP A 166 1.12 13.94 14.05
N GLU A 167 0.15 13.22 13.47
CA GLU A 167 -0.96 12.65 14.21
C GLU A 167 -1.14 11.14 13.95
N LEU A 168 -1.49 10.73 12.72
CA LEU A 168 -1.92 9.36 12.44
C LEU A 168 -0.81 8.32 12.70
N VAL A 169 0.44 8.63 12.36
CA VAL A 169 1.62 7.77 12.60
C VAL A 169 1.83 7.50 14.10
N TYR A 170 1.38 8.42 14.96
CA TYR A 170 1.44 8.27 16.42
C TYR A 170 0.14 7.70 17.03
N GLY A 171 -0.80 7.24 16.19
CA GLY A 171 -2.09 6.71 16.66
C GLY A 171 -3.03 7.78 17.21
N VAL A 172 -2.84 9.05 16.83
CA VAL A 172 -3.69 10.17 17.25
C VAL A 172 -4.75 10.44 16.17
N PHE A 173 -6.01 10.18 16.49
CA PHE A 173 -7.14 10.28 15.57
C PHE A 173 -8.11 11.37 16.04
N LYS A 174 -7.87 12.61 15.62
CA LYS A 174 -8.71 13.76 15.99
C LYS A 174 -9.90 13.88 15.03
N PRO A 175 -11.13 14.05 15.51
CA PRO A 175 -12.31 14.24 14.66
C PRO A 175 -12.14 15.42 13.68
N GLU A 176 -11.50 16.51 14.12
CA GLU A 176 -11.24 17.67 13.28
C GLU A 176 -10.31 17.35 12.10
N SER A 177 -9.26 16.57 12.36
CA SER A 177 -8.33 16.13 11.33
C SER A 177 -9.00 15.18 10.33
N VAL A 178 -9.87 14.28 10.82
CA VAL A 178 -10.67 13.40 9.95
C VAL A 178 -11.59 14.24 9.04
N ALA A 179 -12.28 15.26 9.58
CA ALA A 179 -13.13 16.15 8.80
C ALA A 179 -12.32 16.91 7.72
N LEU A 180 -11.11 17.34 8.04
CA LEU A 180 -10.22 18.00 7.07
C LEU A 180 -9.83 17.03 5.93
N LEU A 181 -9.49 15.78 6.24
CA LEU A 181 -9.19 14.75 5.25
C LEU A 181 -10.39 14.43 4.36
N GLN A 182 -11.60 14.35 4.93
CA GLN A 182 -12.86 14.21 4.17
C GLN A 182 -13.09 15.39 3.23
N GLY A 183 -12.74 16.61 3.66
CA GLY A 183 -12.76 17.81 2.83
C GLY A 183 -11.82 17.71 1.61
N VAL A 184 -10.65 17.08 1.75
CA VAL A 184 -9.76 16.80 0.61
C VAL A 184 -10.42 15.83 -0.35
N VAL A 185 -11.05 14.76 0.15
CA VAL A 185 -11.79 13.79 -0.69
C VAL A 185 -12.93 14.48 -1.45
N ALA A 186 -13.67 15.39 -0.80
CA ALA A 186 -14.74 16.16 -1.46
C ALA A 186 -14.20 17.04 -2.60
N ARG A 187 -13.08 17.71 -2.41
CA ARG A 187 -12.44 18.50 -3.49
C ARG A 187 -11.94 17.64 -4.66
N LEU A 188 -11.50 16.43 -4.39
CA LEU A 188 -11.15 15.47 -5.46
C LEU A 188 -12.40 14.98 -6.21
N HIS A 189 -13.52 14.77 -5.52
CA HIS A 189 -14.82 14.51 -6.15
C HIS A 189 -15.21 15.66 -7.07
N ASP A 190 -15.14 16.92 -6.61
CA ASP A 190 -15.46 18.10 -7.40
C ASP A 190 -14.51 18.27 -8.61
N ALA A 191 -13.28 17.75 -8.50
CA ALA A 191 -12.32 17.66 -9.60
C ALA A 191 -12.62 16.51 -10.58
N GLY A 192 -13.72 15.77 -10.39
CA GLY A 192 -14.20 14.71 -11.27
C GLY A 192 -13.55 13.34 -11.02
N CYS A 193 -12.96 13.12 -9.84
CA CYS A 193 -12.56 11.76 -9.46
C CYS A 193 -13.78 10.91 -9.14
N ASP A 194 -13.68 9.62 -9.46
CA ASP A 194 -14.72 8.62 -9.17
C ASP A 194 -14.31 7.64 -8.06
N ALA A 195 -13.06 7.71 -7.59
CA ALA A 195 -12.56 7.05 -6.39
C ALA A 195 -11.31 7.76 -5.86
N VAL A 196 -10.91 7.43 -4.62
CA VAL A 196 -9.62 7.85 -4.04
C VAL A 196 -8.83 6.64 -3.57
N VAL A 197 -7.52 6.63 -3.84
CA VAL A 197 -6.62 5.66 -3.25
C VAL A 197 -6.14 6.15 -1.89
N LEU A 198 -6.23 5.27 -0.90
CA LEU A 198 -5.64 5.47 0.43
C LEU A 198 -4.20 4.93 0.38
N GLY A 199 -3.28 5.81 -0.07
CA GLY A 199 -1.88 5.46 -0.32
C GLY A 199 -0.97 5.64 0.90
N CYS A 200 -1.53 5.74 2.10
CA CYS A 200 -0.82 5.69 3.36
C CYS A 200 -1.53 4.69 4.27
N THR A 201 -0.77 3.91 5.00
CA THR A 201 -1.25 2.80 5.83
C THR A 201 -2.15 3.24 6.98
N GLU A 202 -2.03 4.48 7.41
CA GLU A 202 -2.81 5.08 8.47
C GLU A 202 -4.14 5.66 7.99
N LEU A 203 -4.26 6.02 6.70
CA LEU A 203 -5.51 6.58 6.16
C LEU A 203 -6.71 5.64 6.27
N PRO A 204 -6.59 4.31 6.04
CA PRO A 204 -7.71 3.38 6.23
C PRO A 204 -8.23 3.27 7.67
N LEU A 205 -7.51 3.80 8.65
CA LEU A 205 -7.96 3.84 10.05
C LEU A 205 -9.03 4.92 10.29
N VAL A 206 -9.05 5.96 9.43
CA VAL A 206 -9.90 7.14 9.59
C VAL A 206 -10.80 7.42 8.38
N LEU A 207 -10.47 6.91 7.19
CA LEU A 207 -11.24 7.08 5.95
C LEU A 207 -11.70 5.71 5.42
N ASN A 208 -12.95 5.63 5.00
CA ASN A 208 -13.55 4.44 4.40
C ASN A 208 -14.80 4.81 3.59
N ASP A 209 -15.40 3.84 2.90
CA ASP A 209 -16.60 4.04 2.07
C ASP A 209 -17.81 4.55 2.84
N ALA A 210 -17.87 4.35 4.17
CA ALA A 210 -19.01 4.81 4.97
C ALA A 210 -18.91 6.29 5.37
N ASN A 211 -17.71 6.89 5.32
CA ASN A 211 -17.48 8.27 5.74
C ASN A 211 -16.87 9.18 4.68
N CYS A 212 -16.63 8.66 3.48
CA CYS A 212 -16.14 9.42 2.32
C CYS A 212 -17.22 9.57 1.26
N VAL A 213 -17.22 10.71 0.54
CA VAL A 213 -18.13 10.95 -0.59
C VAL A 213 -17.72 10.14 -1.84
N LEU A 214 -16.48 9.72 -1.94
CA LEU A 214 -15.97 8.85 -3.00
C LEU A 214 -15.67 7.45 -2.45
N PRO A 215 -15.83 6.40 -3.28
CA PRO A 215 -15.31 5.08 -2.98
C PRO A 215 -13.83 5.13 -2.66
N THR A 216 -13.40 4.34 -1.67
CA THR A 216 -12.01 4.26 -1.25
C THR A 216 -11.33 3.00 -1.80
N LEU A 217 -10.09 3.15 -2.23
CA LEU A 217 -9.20 2.06 -2.63
C LEU A 217 -8.12 1.89 -1.55
N ASP A 218 -8.41 1.04 -0.56
CA ASP A 218 -7.46 0.71 0.50
C ASP A 218 -6.32 -0.15 -0.05
N SER A 219 -5.20 0.50 -0.34
CA SER A 219 -4.05 -0.12 -1.01
C SER A 219 -3.48 -1.31 -0.25
N THR A 220 -3.47 -1.26 1.09
CA THR A 220 -2.95 -2.33 1.94
C THR A 220 -3.82 -3.58 1.88
N ARG A 221 -5.15 -3.43 2.01
CA ARG A 221 -6.08 -4.55 1.91
C ARG A 221 -6.17 -5.11 0.49
N ILE A 222 -6.08 -4.25 -0.52
CA ILE A 222 -6.03 -4.68 -1.93
C ILE A 222 -4.81 -5.55 -2.16
N LEU A 223 -3.63 -5.12 -1.72
CA LEU A 223 -2.39 -5.91 -1.85
C LEU A 223 -2.48 -7.24 -1.08
N ALA A 224 -3.05 -7.24 0.12
CA ALA A 224 -3.24 -8.44 0.92
C ALA A 224 -4.13 -9.48 0.21
N ARG A 225 -5.22 -9.04 -0.43
CA ARG A 225 -6.12 -9.90 -1.22
C ARG A 225 -5.45 -10.42 -2.48
N ALA A 226 -4.70 -9.57 -3.19
CA ALA A 226 -3.91 -10.00 -4.34
C ALA A 226 -2.85 -11.05 -3.96
N ALA A 227 -2.23 -10.89 -2.79
CA ALA A 227 -1.30 -11.88 -2.26
C ALA A 227 -2.00 -13.21 -1.93
N LEU A 228 -3.20 -13.17 -1.36
CA LEU A 228 -4.03 -14.38 -1.14
C LEU A 228 -4.39 -15.04 -2.46
N ASP A 229 -4.84 -14.28 -3.46
CA ASP A 229 -5.19 -14.79 -4.78
C ASP A 229 -4.00 -15.53 -5.40
N ARG A 230 -2.82 -14.91 -5.37
CA ARG A 230 -1.59 -15.52 -5.88
C ARG A 230 -1.16 -16.75 -5.09
N ALA A 231 -1.31 -16.75 -3.77
CA ALA A 231 -0.91 -17.85 -2.94
C ALA A 231 -1.79 -19.11 -3.13
N LEU A 232 -3.04 -18.90 -3.56
CA LEU A 232 -4.04 -19.95 -3.72
C LEU A 232 -4.25 -20.40 -5.19
N ALA A 233 -3.58 -19.75 -6.16
CA ALA A 233 -3.64 -20.11 -7.57
C ALA A 233 -2.74 -21.33 -7.85
#